data_14cb393d4a40705156198d5ff29af6c8
#
_entry.id   14cb393d4a40705156198d5ff29af6c8
#
_cell.length_a   1.000
_cell.length_b   1.000
_cell.length_c   1.000
_cell.angle_alpha   90.00
_cell.angle_beta   90.00
_cell.angle_gamma   90.00
#
_symmetry.space_group_name_H-M   'P 1'
#
loop_
_entity.id
_entity.type
_entity.pdbx_description
1 polymer ?
#
loop_
_entity_poly.entity_id
_entity_poly.type
_entity_poly.pdbx_seq_one_letter_code
_entity_poly.pdbx_strand_id
1 'polypeptide(L)'
;MKEFAPAKINLFLDVIRKREDGYHDLGTVFQTVDAGDTVSAELRADGRITLCYNEPQDYPLESDLVFKAAKLLQQESGTTLGADIYLKKIMPLGAGLGGGSADAAATLRLLNQLWKLKYKNEKLEELGARLGADVPFLVRGGTAFAEGIGEKLTFVKSVQLPGEAHLLIATPHDAVPTKDAYAGVPKSGPDRWESYKAKCLRAGKTASIDFALKNLFNAFEVSVFPKHPLVEEMKAEFLRLGAKCALMSGSGASVFGIFETREQAKQAAEELKPISRYQIVTRFFEGF
;
A
#
# COMPACT_ATOMS: atom_id res chain seq x y z
N MET A 1 -8.61 20.29 -9.18
CA MET A 1 -7.58 20.03 -8.16
C MET A 1 -6.90 18.70 -8.43
N LYS A 2 -5.73 18.43 -7.83
CA LYS A 2 -5.01 17.14 -7.99
C LYS A 2 -4.50 16.65 -6.64
N GLU A 3 -4.49 15.34 -6.46
CA GLU A 3 -4.03 14.67 -5.24
C GLU A 3 -3.18 13.45 -5.60
N PHE A 4 -2.09 13.24 -4.89
CA PHE A 4 -1.23 12.07 -5.05
C PHE A 4 -1.78 10.90 -4.26
N ALA A 5 -1.75 9.71 -4.86
CA ALA A 5 -2.20 8.44 -4.28
C ALA A 5 -1.00 7.50 -4.10
N PRO A 6 -0.19 7.66 -3.03
CA PRO A 6 1.03 6.90 -2.83
C PRO A 6 0.72 5.43 -2.60
N ALA A 7 1.46 4.55 -3.24
CA ALA A 7 1.42 3.12 -2.94
C ALA A 7 2.03 2.83 -1.55
N LYS A 8 1.77 1.64 -1.02
CA LYS A 8 2.38 1.14 0.21
C LYS A 8 3.12 -0.16 -0.03
N ILE A 9 4.08 -0.42 0.84
CA ILE A 9 4.72 -1.72 1.01
C ILE A 9 4.56 -2.18 2.46
N ASN A 10 4.79 -3.47 2.70
CA ASN A 10 4.85 -4.04 4.04
C ASN A 10 6.31 -4.33 4.38
N LEU A 11 6.87 -3.66 5.38
CA LEU A 11 8.22 -3.96 5.88
C LEU A 11 8.23 -5.20 6.78
N PHE A 12 7.12 -5.47 7.43
CA PHE A 12 6.84 -6.68 8.19
C PHE A 12 5.37 -7.06 7.98
N LEU A 13 5.08 -8.35 7.81
CA LEU A 13 3.72 -8.86 7.76
C LEU A 13 3.66 -10.27 8.33
N ASP A 14 2.91 -10.43 9.39
CA ASP A 14 2.66 -11.72 10.02
C ASP A 14 1.16 -12.01 10.13
N VAL A 15 0.79 -13.28 10.01
CA VAL A 15 -0.58 -13.75 10.17
C VAL A 15 -0.70 -14.40 11.53
N ILE A 16 -1.37 -13.72 12.46
CA ILE A 16 -1.45 -14.12 13.87
C ILE A 16 -2.40 -15.29 14.04
N ARG A 17 -3.64 -15.15 13.57
CA ARG A 17 -4.68 -16.19 13.67
C ARG A 17 -5.79 -15.97 12.65
N LYS A 18 -6.56 -17.02 12.38
CA LYS A 18 -7.83 -16.91 11.67
C LYS A 18 -8.94 -16.57 12.68
N ARG A 19 -9.83 -15.66 12.29
CA ARG A 19 -10.98 -15.20 13.07
C ARG A 19 -12.23 -16.02 12.73
N GLU A 20 -13.24 -15.95 13.58
CA GLU A 20 -14.53 -16.61 13.37
C GLU A 20 -15.30 -16.01 12.18
N ASP A 21 -15.11 -14.71 11.90
CA ASP A 21 -15.70 -14.00 10.77
C ASP A 21 -15.05 -14.33 9.40
N GLY A 22 -14.05 -15.24 9.40
CA GLY A 22 -13.34 -15.69 8.21
C GLY A 22 -12.12 -14.83 7.84
N TYR A 23 -11.96 -13.65 8.42
CA TYR A 23 -10.76 -12.81 8.28
C TYR A 23 -9.59 -13.36 9.11
N HIS A 24 -8.44 -12.69 9.02
CA HIS A 24 -7.25 -13.02 9.80
C HIS A 24 -6.79 -11.81 10.60
N ASP A 25 -6.42 -12.03 11.85
CA ASP A 25 -5.67 -11.04 12.62
C ASP A 25 -4.23 -11.01 12.10
N LEU A 26 -3.77 -9.81 11.79
CA LEU A 26 -2.45 -9.50 11.25
C LEU A 26 -1.65 -8.65 12.21
N GLY A 27 -0.32 -8.74 12.10
CA GLY A 27 0.61 -7.75 12.63
C GLY A 27 1.50 -7.27 11.49
N THR A 28 1.46 -6.00 11.15
CA THR A 28 2.20 -5.49 9.99
C THR A 28 2.78 -4.10 10.23
N VAL A 29 3.84 -3.79 9.50
CA VAL A 29 4.38 -2.43 9.38
C VAL A 29 4.16 -1.97 7.95
N PHE A 30 3.27 -1.00 7.80
CA PHE A 30 3.05 -0.31 6.54
C PHE A 30 4.05 0.83 6.36
N GLN A 31 4.46 1.02 5.12
CA GLN A 31 5.26 2.16 4.68
C GLN A 31 4.78 2.65 3.31
N THR A 32 4.44 3.93 3.19
CA THR A 32 4.16 4.53 1.88
C THR A 32 5.44 4.81 1.10
N VAL A 33 5.34 4.78 -0.21
CA VAL A 33 6.44 5.05 -1.15
C VAL A 33 6.10 6.21 -2.08
N ASP A 34 7.12 6.93 -2.56
CA ASP A 34 7.00 8.06 -3.49
C ASP A 34 6.78 7.55 -4.94
N ALA A 35 5.86 6.60 -5.05
CA ALA A 35 5.34 6.03 -6.28
C ALA A 35 3.85 5.77 -6.09
N GLY A 36 3.03 6.17 -7.05
CA GLY A 36 1.58 6.09 -6.88
C GLY A 36 0.83 6.65 -8.08
N ASP A 37 -0.47 6.64 -7.96
CA ASP A 37 -1.39 7.14 -8.95
C ASP A 37 -1.69 8.65 -8.71
N THR A 38 -2.49 9.26 -9.57
CA THR A 38 -2.92 10.65 -9.38
C THR A 38 -4.42 10.75 -9.60
N VAL A 39 -5.12 11.28 -8.61
CA VAL A 39 -6.55 11.61 -8.70
C VAL A 39 -6.67 13.09 -8.97
N SER A 40 -7.45 13.47 -10.00
CA SER A 40 -7.79 14.87 -10.28
C SER A 40 -9.31 15.02 -10.21
N ALA A 41 -9.79 16.18 -9.77
CA ALA A 41 -11.23 16.44 -9.76
C ALA A 41 -11.56 17.91 -10.07
N GLU A 42 -12.68 18.09 -10.76
CA GLU A 42 -13.32 19.39 -11.00
C GLU A 42 -14.70 19.41 -10.35
N LEU A 43 -15.07 20.58 -9.81
CA LEU A 43 -16.33 20.76 -9.09
C LEU A 43 -17.52 20.73 -10.06
N ARG A 44 -18.58 20.04 -9.66
CA ARG A 44 -19.89 20.08 -10.31
C ARG A 44 -20.95 20.62 -9.36
N ALA A 45 -21.81 21.50 -9.86
CA ALA A 45 -22.93 22.04 -9.08
C ALA A 45 -24.20 21.16 -9.14
N ASP A 46 -24.25 20.19 -10.07
CA ASP A 46 -25.44 19.36 -10.32
C ASP A 46 -25.49 18.06 -9.49
N GLY A 47 -24.55 17.89 -8.57
CA GLY A 47 -24.48 16.74 -7.67
C GLY A 47 -24.03 15.43 -8.34
N ARG A 48 -23.77 15.41 -9.63
CA ARG A 48 -23.30 14.19 -10.33
C ARG A 48 -21.85 13.91 -10.02
N ILE A 49 -21.52 12.63 -9.89
CA ILE A 49 -20.13 12.13 -9.83
C ILE A 49 -19.86 11.34 -11.09
N THR A 50 -18.83 11.71 -11.81
CA THR A 50 -18.30 10.97 -12.96
C THR A 50 -16.87 10.53 -12.67
N LEU A 51 -16.43 9.44 -13.29
CA LEU A 51 -15.06 8.93 -13.17
C LEU A 51 -14.57 8.50 -14.55
N CYS A 52 -13.42 9.04 -14.93
CA CYS A 52 -12.69 8.67 -16.14
C CYS A 52 -11.27 8.23 -15.79
N TYR A 53 -10.66 7.45 -16.68
CA TYR A 53 -9.32 6.89 -16.50
C TYR A 53 -8.42 7.23 -17.70
N ASN A 54 -7.10 7.15 -17.49
CA ASN A 54 -6.14 7.19 -18.59
C ASN A 54 -6.22 5.97 -19.52
N GLU A 55 -6.67 4.81 -19.01
CA GLU A 55 -6.89 3.58 -19.76
C GLU A 55 -8.22 2.95 -19.35
N PRO A 56 -8.97 2.32 -20.28
CA PRO A 56 -10.22 1.65 -19.97
C PRO A 56 -10.06 0.61 -18.85
N GLN A 57 -11.06 0.48 -18.00
CA GLN A 57 -11.12 -0.53 -16.94
C GLN A 57 -12.19 -1.58 -17.28
N ASP A 58 -11.89 -2.86 -16.98
CA ASP A 58 -12.76 -4.00 -17.34
C ASP A 58 -13.78 -4.35 -16.24
N TYR A 59 -14.01 -3.45 -15.27
CA TYR A 59 -14.93 -3.69 -14.16
C TYR A 59 -16.00 -2.58 -14.07
N PRO A 60 -17.18 -2.88 -13.48
CA PRO A 60 -18.25 -1.91 -13.32
C PRO A 60 -17.81 -0.71 -12.48
N LEU A 61 -18.25 0.49 -12.87
CA LEU A 61 -17.93 1.76 -12.20
C LEU A 61 -18.29 1.71 -10.71
N GLU A 62 -19.43 1.08 -10.37
CA GLU A 62 -19.92 0.94 -8.99
C GLU A 62 -19.02 0.06 -8.12
N SER A 63 -18.14 -0.75 -8.71
CA SER A 63 -17.14 -1.54 -7.98
C SER A 63 -15.87 -0.78 -7.67
N ASP A 64 -15.60 0.31 -8.40
CA ASP A 64 -14.40 1.13 -8.25
C ASP A 64 -14.34 1.84 -6.89
N LEU A 65 -13.18 1.78 -6.23
CA LEU A 65 -13.00 2.37 -4.91
C LEU A 65 -12.98 3.91 -4.94
N VAL A 66 -12.54 4.53 -6.04
CA VAL A 66 -12.60 5.99 -6.23
C VAL A 66 -14.05 6.45 -6.29
N PHE A 67 -14.86 5.76 -7.09
CA PHE A 67 -16.28 6.07 -7.22
C PHE A 67 -17.03 5.84 -5.90
N LYS A 68 -16.76 4.71 -5.21
CA LYS A 68 -17.32 4.42 -3.89
C LYS A 68 -16.92 5.48 -2.85
N ALA A 69 -15.65 5.89 -2.83
CA ALA A 69 -15.15 6.92 -1.92
C ALA A 69 -15.85 8.26 -2.13
N ALA A 70 -16.02 8.67 -3.39
CA ALA A 70 -16.73 9.91 -3.74
C ALA A 70 -18.19 9.86 -3.33
N LYS A 71 -18.89 8.77 -3.62
CA LYS A 71 -20.29 8.55 -3.22
C LYS A 71 -20.46 8.52 -1.71
N LEU A 72 -19.58 7.80 -1.01
CA LEU A 72 -19.60 7.71 0.45
C LEU A 72 -19.44 9.10 1.08
N LEU A 73 -18.43 9.86 0.64
CA LEU A 73 -18.18 11.20 1.18
C LEU A 73 -19.34 12.16 0.88
N GLN A 74 -19.93 12.09 -0.33
CA GLN A 74 -21.10 12.88 -0.70
C GLN A 74 -22.30 12.59 0.22
N GLN A 75 -22.61 11.32 0.47
CA GLN A 75 -23.69 10.89 1.35
C GLN A 75 -23.46 11.31 2.81
N GLU A 76 -22.27 11.07 3.35
CA GLU A 76 -21.94 11.39 4.74
C GLU A 76 -21.94 12.89 5.03
N SER A 77 -21.53 13.71 4.05
CA SER A 77 -21.50 15.17 4.22
C SER A 77 -22.83 15.86 3.96
N GLY A 78 -23.75 15.17 3.28
CA GLY A 78 -25.02 15.78 2.82
C GLY A 78 -24.84 16.88 1.76
N THR A 79 -23.64 16.99 1.16
CA THR A 79 -23.40 18.00 0.13
C THR A 79 -24.19 17.72 -1.14
N THR A 80 -24.70 18.78 -1.77
CA THR A 80 -25.35 18.71 -3.09
C THR A 80 -24.34 18.84 -4.24
N LEU A 81 -23.06 19.06 -3.93
CA LEU A 81 -22.00 19.19 -4.93
C LEU A 81 -21.60 17.82 -5.49
N GLY A 82 -21.23 17.81 -6.76
CA GLY A 82 -20.64 16.66 -7.45
C GLY A 82 -19.22 16.91 -7.86
N ALA A 83 -18.64 15.98 -8.62
CA ALA A 83 -17.29 16.09 -9.17
C ALA A 83 -17.14 15.30 -10.47
N ASP A 84 -16.38 15.84 -11.42
CA ASP A 84 -15.79 15.11 -12.52
C ASP A 84 -14.40 14.66 -12.08
N ILE A 85 -14.22 13.35 -11.91
CA ILE A 85 -13.00 12.75 -11.39
C ILE A 85 -12.22 12.11 -12.55
N TYR A 86 -10.91 12.30 -12.58
CA TYR A 86 -10.00 11.63 -13.49
C TYR A 86 -8.90 10.92 -12.71
N LEU A 87 -8.79 9.61 -12.87
CA LEU A 87 -7.75 8.77 -12.29
C LEU A 87 -6.68 8.45 -13.33
N LYS A 88 -5.47 8.96 -13.09
CA LYS A 88 -4.27 8.53 -13.82
C LYS A 88 -3.65 7.36 -13.09
N LYS A 89 -3.95 6.16 -13.58
CA LYS A 89 -3.47 4.88 -13.03
C LYS A 89 -2.12 4.51 -13.62
N ILE A 90 -1.13 4.31 -12.78
CA ILE A 90 0.21 3.81 -13.15
C ILE A 90 0.62 2.60 -12.29
N MET A 91 0.03 2.45 -11.10
CA MET A 91 0.33 1.31 -10.22
C MET A 91 -0.39 0.05 -10.71
N PRO A 92 0.28 -1.12 -10.69
CA PRO A 92 -0.33 -2.37 -11.14
C PRO A 92 -1.47 -2.80 -10.21
N LEU A 93 -2.56 -3.30 -10.82
CA LEU A 93 -3.71 -3.83 -10.07
C LEU A 93 -3.36 -5.16 -9.39
N GLY A 94 -3.87 -5.39 -8.19
CA GLY A 94 -3.78 -6.66 -7.48
C GLY A 94 -2.35 -7.10 -7.15
N ALA A 95 -1.43 -6.17 -6.97
CA ALA A 95 0.01 -6.42 -6.85
C ALA A 95 0.58 -6.32 -5.42
N GLY A 96 -0.26 -6.25 -4.39
CA GLY A 96 0.19 -6.13 -2.99
C GLY A 96 0.62 -4.71 -2.57
N LEU A 97 0.44 -3.70 -3.45
CA LEU A 97 0.90 -2.32 -3.26
C LEU A 97 -0.19 -1.35 -2.76
N GLY A 98 -1.41 -1.83 -2.55
CA GLY A 98 -2.52 -1.01 -2.03
C GLY A 98 -3.00 0.09 -2.97
N GLY A 99 -2.73 0.01 -4.29
CA GLY A 99 -3.00 1.08 -5.26
C GLY A 99 -4.46 1.55 -5.27
N GLY A 100 -5.45 0.63 -5.35
CA GLY A 100 -6.86 1.01 -5.32
C GLY A 100 -7.29 1.65 -4.00
N SER A 101 -6.74 1.20 -2.87
CA SER A 101 -6.97 1.83 -1.56
C SER A 101 -6.32 3.21 -1.47
N ALA A 102 -5.17 3.40 -2.12
CA ALA A 102 -4.51 4.70 -2.22
C ALA A 102 -5.35 5.69 -3.04
N ASP A 103 -5.92 5.22 -4.15
CA ASP A 103 -6.81 6.03 -4.99
C ASP A 103 -8.06 6.48 -4.21
N ALA A 104 -8.66 5.57 -3.43
CA ALA A 104 -9.80 5.89 -2.57
C ALA A 104 -9.44 6.93 -1.49
N ALA A 105 -8.31 6.74 -0.81
CA ALA A 105 -7.82 7.67 0.20
C ALA A 105 -7.52 9.06 -0.39
N ALA A 106 -6.86 9.12 -1.53
CA ALA A 106 -6.62 10.36 -2.27
C ALA A 106 -7.94 11.04 -2.68
N THR A 107 -8.93 10.26 -3.11
CA THR A 107 -10.26 10.78 -3.45
C THR A 107 -10.95 11.41 -2.24
N LEU A 108 -10.90 10.76 -1.07
CA LEU A 108 -11.46 11.31 0.18
C LEU A 108 -10.78 12.64 0.54
N ARG A 109 -9.44 12.73 0.49
CA ARG A 109 -8.71 13.98 0.76
C ARG A 109 -9.05 15.06 -0.25
N LEU A 110 -8.99 14.74 -1.54
CA LEU A 110 -9.25 15.67 -2.64
C LEU A 110 -10.66 16.28 -2.57
N LEU A 111 -11.69 15.44 -2.43
CA LEU A 111 -13.07 15.89 -2.39
C LEU A 111 -13.41 16.59 -1.07
N ASN A 112 -12.79 16.22 0.05
CA ASN A 112 -12.90 16.97 1.30
C ASN A 112 -12.45 18.45 1.12
N GLN A 113 -11.36 18.66 0.38
CA GLN A 113 -10.88 20.00 0.04
C GLN A 113 -11.76 20.68 -1.01
N LEU A 114 -12.09 19.99 -2.09
CA LEU A 114 -12.87 20.51 -3.22
C LEU A 114 -14.26 20.97 -2.79
N TRP A 115 -14.93 20.20 -1.94
CA TRP A 115 -16.26 20.49 -1.37
C TRP A 115 -16.20 21.34 -0.09
N LYS A 116 -14.98 21.68 0.40
CA LYS A 116 -14.75 22.51 1.60
C LYS A 116 -15.38 21.94 2.86
N LEU A 117 -15.39 20.62 3.04
CA LEU A 117 -16.05 19.94 4.15
C LEU A 117 -15.32 20.12 5.48
N LYS A 118 -14.00 20.36 5.43
CA LYS A 118 -13.13 20.57 6.62
C LYS A 118 -13.07 19.36 7.56
N TYR A 119 -13.30 18.14 7.06
CA TYR A 119 -13.13 16.93 7.85
C TYR A 119 -11.65 16.73 8.19
N LYS A 120 -11.40 16.35 9.43
CA LYS A 120 -10.06 15.96 9.89
C LYS A 120 -9.70 14.56 9.40
N ASN A 121 -8.42 14.21 9.46
CA ASN A 121 -7.96 12.89 9.04
C ASN A 121 -8.69 11.74 9.74
N GLU A 122 -8.99 11.88 11.04
CA GLU A 122 -9.71 10.86 11.81
C GLU A 122 -11.08 10.53 11.19
N LYS A 123 -11.81 11.55 10.69
CA LYS A 123 -13.10 11.32 10.00
C LYS A 123 -12.91 10.68 8.64
N LEU A 124 -11.87 11.06 7.89
CA LEU A 124 -11.56 10.44 6.61
C LEU A 124 -11.09 8.99 6.77
N GLU A 125 -10.37 8.68 7.84
CA GLU A 125 -9.96 7.32 8.21
C GLU A 125 -11.16 6.44 8.56
N GLU A 126 -12.11 6.97 9.36
CA GLU A 126 -13.38 6.31 9.68
C GLU A 126 -14.15 5.94 8.40
N LEU A 127 -14.28 6.89 7.46
CA LEU A 127 -14.93 6.64 6.17
C LEU A 127 -14.11 5.65 5.32
N GLY A 128 -12.80 5.79 5.34
CA GLY A 128 -11.87 4.91 4.64
C GLY A 128 -11.98 3.45 5.08
N ALA A 129 -12.19 3.20 6.38
CA ALA A 129 -12.36 1.84 6.92
C ALA A 129 -13.59 1.11 6.34
N ARG A 130 -14.60 1.84 5.88
CA ARG A 130 -15.79 1.28 5.20
C ARG A 130 -15.52 0.88 3.75
N LEU A 131 -14.41 1.35 3.16
CA LEU A 131 -14.00 1.08 1.79
C LEU A 131 -12.99 -0.05 1.69
N GLY A 132 -12.09 -0.16 2.68
CA GLY A 132 -11.07 -1.21 2.73
C GLY A 132 -10.08 -1.01 3.88
N ALA A 133 -9.46 -2.11 4.32
CA ALA A 133 -8.57 -2.13 5.49
C ALA A 133 -7.33 -1.23 5.34
N ASP A 134 -6.79 -1.09 4.13
CA ASP A 134 -5.60 -0.27 3.86
C ASP A 134 -5.92 1.24 3.72
N VAL A 135 -7.20 1.60 3.46
CA VAL A 135 -7.59 2.99 3.17
C VAL A 135 -7.31 3.94 4.33
N PRO A 136 -7.62 3.59 5.60
CA PRO A 136 -7.31 4.46 6.75
C PRO A 136 -5.82 4.82 6.83
N PHE A 137 -4.93 3.84 6.64
CA PHE A 137 -3.49 4.10 6.61
C PHE A 137 -3.11 5.09 5.50
N LEU A 138 -3.66 4.90 4.30
CA LEU A 138 -3.35 5.70 3.12
C LEU A 138 -3.96 7.11 3.13
N VAL A 139 -4.87 7.40 4.07
CA VAL A 139 -5.34 8.78 4.34
C VAL A 139 -4.19 9.65 4.87
N ARG A 140 -3.33 9.12 5.75
CA ARG A 140 -2.16 9.86 6.28
C ARG A 140 -0.87 9.50 5.57
N GLY A 141 -0.69 8.23 5.21
CA GLY A 141 0.58 7.72 4.72
C GLY A 141 1.67 7.65 5.79
N GLY A 142 2.93 7.66 5.37
CA GLY A 142 4.09 7.53 6.26
C GLY A 142 4.34 6.10 6.70
N THR A 143 4.66 5.91 7.99
CA THR A 143 4.89 4.59 8.60
C THR A 143 3.88 4.34 9.70
N ALA A 144 3.28 3.15 9.74
CA ALA A 144 2.40 2.73 10.82
C ALA A 144 2.53 1.24 11.15
N PHE A 145 2.43 0.92 12.44
CA PHE A 145 2.06 -0.43 12.87
C PHE A 145 0.57 -0.60 12.65
N ALA A 146 0.17 -1.74 12.09
CA ALA A 146 -1.22 -2.07 11.86
C ALA A 146 -1.55 -3.46 12.43
N GLU A 147 -2.69 -3.57 13.08
CA GLU A 147 -3.19 -4.76 13.78
C GLU A 147 -4.65 -5.01 13.38
N GLY A 148 -5.26 -6.08 13.90
CA GLY A 148 -6.58 -6.51 13.45
C GLY A 148 -6.52 -7.08 12.04
N ILE A 149 -7.39 -6.63 11.14
CA ILE A 149 -7.30 -6.96 9.70
C ILE A 149 -6.43 -5.95 8.94
N GLY A 150 -5.72 -5.06 9.65
CA GLY A 150 -4.90 -3.97 9.12
C GLY A 150 -5.43 -2.57 9.44
N GLU A 151 -6.57 -2.47 10.13
CA GLU A 151 -7.30 -1.23 10.40
C GLU A 151 -6.91 -0.52 11.70
N LYS A 152 -6.30 -1.24 12.66
CA LYS A 152 -5.89 -0.67 13.95
C LYS A 152 -4.50 -0.08 13.83
N LEU A 153 -4.43 1.21 13.59
CA LEU A 153 -3.21 1.92 13.23
C LEU A 153 -2.54 2.59 14.42
N THR A 154 -1.23 2.43 14.52
CA THR A 154 -0.36 3.22 15.39
C THR A 154 0.70 3.88 14.52
N PHE A 155 0.49 5.15 14.18
CA PHE A 155 1.43 5.91 13.38
C PHE A 155 2.72 6.16 14.16
N VAL A 156 3.84 5.98 13.50
CA VAL A 156 5.14 6.33 14.03
C VAL A 156 5.68 7.54 13.29
N LYS A 157 6.36 8.42 13.98
CA LYS A 157 7.03 9.55 13.32
C LYS A 157 8.04 8.97 12.33
N SER A 158 8.00 9.49 11.12
CA SER A 158 8.91 9.13 10.04
C SER A 158 10.33 9.05 10.57
N VAL A 159 10.96 7.94 10.32
CA VAL A 159 12.35 7.73 10.66
C VAL A 159 13.15 8.20 9.47
N GLN A 160 14.00 9.19 9.68
CA GLN A 160 15.02 9.51 8.69
C GLN A 160 15.85 8.27 8.42
N LEU A 161 15.75 7.74 7.21
CA LEU A 161 16.66 6.70 6.77
C LEU A 161 18.08 7.25 6.80
N PRO A 162 19.06 6.50 7.31
CA PRO A 162 20.44 6.89 7.17
C PRO A 162 20.81 6.83 5.69
N GLY A 163 20.98 8.00 5.08
CA GLY A 163 21.22 8.13 3.65
C GLY A 163 19.97 8.03 2.78
N GLU A 164 20.13 8.26 1.50
CA GLU A 164 19.07 8.09 0.51
C GLU A 164 18.85 6.61 0.23
N ALA A 165 17.88 5.98 0.91
CA ALA A 165 17.49 4.62 0.57
C ALA A 165 16.75 4.65 -0.78
N HIS A 166 17.31 3.98 -1.77
CA HIS A 166 16.72 3.82 -3.08
C HIS A 166 15.98 2.50 -3.16
N LEU A 167 14.66 2.58 -3.38
CA LEU A 167 13.83 1.42 -3.57
C LEU A 167 13.67 1.13 -5.05
N LEU A 168 13.73 -0.14 -5.41
CA LEU A 168 13.15 -0.66 -6.62
C LEU A 168 11.95 -1.51 -6.23
N ILE A 169 10.81 -1.29 -6.88
CA ILE A 169 9.63 -2.15 -6.81
C ILE A 169 9.45 -2.77 -8.18
N ALA A 170 9.29 -4.09 -8.24
CA ALA A 170 8.98 -4.79 -9.47
C ALA A 170 7.83 -5.79 -9.25
N THR A 171 7.00 -5.94 -10.26
CA THR A 171 5.87 -6.88 -10.26
C THR A 171 6.08 -7.87 -11.39
N PRO A 172 6.16 -9.19 -11.11
CA PRO A 172 6.31 -10.20 -12.16
C PRO A 172 5.06 -10.29 -13.04
N HIS A 173 5.15 -11.05 -14.11
CA HIS A 173 4.01 -11.33 -14.99
C HIS A 173 2.93 -12.15 -14.28
N ASP A 174 3.29 -12.93 -13.26
CA ASP A 174 2.34 -13.67 -12.43
C ASP A 174 1.42 -12.76 -11.63
N ALA A 175 0.15 -13.14 -11.53
CA ALA A 175 -0.81 -12.56 -10.62
C ALA A 175 -1.05 -13.51 -9.44
N VAL A 176 -0.96 -12.99 -8.22
CA VAL A 176 -1.24 -13.76 -6.99
C VAL A 176 -2.61 -13.36 -6.45
N PRO A 177 -3.63 -14.22 -6.57
CA PRO A 177 -4.91 -13.96 -5.91
C PRO A 177 -4.72 -13.91 -4.39
N THR A 178 -5.24 -12.88 -3.73
CA THR A 178 -5.12 -12.72 -2.28
C THR A 178 -5.58 -13.95 -1.50
N LYS A 179 -6.63 -14.62 -2.00
CA LYS A 179 -7.12 -15.87 -1.43
C LYS A 179 -6.05 -16.96 -1.38
N ASP A 180 -5.22 -17.05 -2.42
CA ASP A 180 -4.16 -18.07 -2.51
C ASP A 180 -3.01 -17.78 -1.54
N ALA A 181 -2.71 -16.50 -1.31
CA ALA A 181 -1.74 -16.10 -0.29
C ALA A 181 -2.18 -16.51 1.13
N TYR A 182 -3.47 -16.34 1.45
CA TYR A 182 -4.02 -16.79 2.74
C TYR A 182 -4.16 -18.31 2.86
N ALA A 183 -4.25 -19.04 1.73
CA ALA A 183 -4.38 -20.48 1.71
C ALA A 183 -3.06 -21.17 2.09
N GLY A 184 -2.99 -21.70 3.31
CA GLY A 184 -1.79 -22.41 3.81
C GLY A 184 -0.76 -21.53 4.50
N VAL A 185 -1.01 -20.22 4.66
CA VAL A 185 -0.11 -19.36 5.43
C VAL A 185 -0.02 -19.82 6.89
N PRO A 186 1.21 -19.94 7.45
CA PRO A 186 1.40 -20.27 8.86
C PRO A 186 0.78 -19.20 9.77
N LYS A 187 0.16 -19.63 10.89
CA LYS A 187 -0.30 -18.74 11.94
C LYS A 187 0.73 -18.77 13.06
N SER A 188 1.34 -17.62 13.35
CA SER A 188 2.45 -17.53 14.31
C SER A 188 2.01 -17.38 15.76
N GLY A 189 0.75 -17.07 16.02
CA GLY A 189 0.33 -16.51 17.29
C GLY A 189 0.84 -15.08 17.51
N PRO A 190 0.52 -14.44 18.65
CA PRO A 190 0.83 -13.02 18.87
C PRO A 190 2.32 -12.77 19.18
N ASP A 191 3.07 -13.73 19.69
CA ASP A 191 4.39 -13.51 20.31
C ASP A 191 5.43 -12.93 19.35
N ARG A 192 5.45 -13.37 18.09
CA ARG A 192 6.37 -12.84 17.09
C ARG A 192 6.11 -11.37 16.83
N TRP A 193 4.85 -11.03 16.60
CA TRP A 193 4.45 -9.65 16.33
C TRP A 193 4.72 -8.73 17.53
N GLU A 194 4.30 -9.14 18.74
CA GLU A 194 4.51 -8.36 19.95
C GLU A 194 5.99 -8.13 20.25
N SER A 195 6.81 -9.17 20.09
CA SER A 195 8.27 -9.06 20.23
C SER A 195 8.86 -8.11 19.19
N TYR A 196 8.44 -8.21 17.92
CA TYR A 196 8.89 -7.33 16.84
C TYR A 196 8.51 -5.88 17.11
N LYS A 197 7.23 -5.62 17.39
CA LYS A 197 6.67 -4.29 17.71
C LYS A 197 7.40 -3.66 18.91
N ALA A 198 7.58 -4.42 19.98
CA ALA A 198 8.29 -3.95 21.17
C ALA A 198 9.75 -3.56 20.87
N LYS A 199 10.46 -4.32 20.03
CA LYS A 199 11.84 -4.01 19.63
C LYS A 199 11.90 -2.75 18.77
N CYS A 200 10.95 -2.56 17.84
CA CYS A 200 10.84 -1.34 17.07
C CYS A 200 10.60 -0.11 17.96
N LEU A 201 9.75 -0.23 18.99
CA LEU A 201 9.38 0.89 19.87
C LEU A 201 10.43 1.18 20.97
N ARG A 202 11.25 0.20 21.38
CA ARG A 202 12.32 0.38 22.39
C ARG A 202 13.41 1.35 21.99
N ALA A 203 13.61 1.58 20.69
CA ALA A 203 14.59 2.55 20.18
C ALA A 203 14.21 4.02 20.40
N GLY A 204 13.14 4.29 21.16
CA GLY A 204 12.59 5.61 21.46
C GLY A 204 11.27 5.86 20.74
N LYS A 205 10.67 7.07 20.93
CA LYS A 205 9.42 7.46 20.25
C LYS A 205 9.52 7.54 18.72
N THR A 206 10.71 7.32 18.18
CA THR A 206 11.02 7.08 16.77
C THR A 206 11.26 5.57 16.62
N ALA A 207 10.34 4.86 15.99
CA ALA A 207 10.60 3.48 15.61
C ALA A 207 11.85 3.44 14.71
N SER A 208 12.82 2.59 15.04
CA SER A 208 14.01 2.49 14.22
C SER A 208 13.66 1.72 12.95
N ILE A 209 13.54 2.45 11.83
CA ILE A 209 13.38 1.81 10.51
C ILE A 209 14.57 0.89 10.22
N ASP A 210 15.76 1.20 10.73
CA ASP A 210 16.93 0.32 10.64
C ASP A 210 16.65 -1.06 11.20
N PHE A 211 15.91 -1.14 12.33
CA PHE A 211 15.49 -2.41 12.88
C PHE A 211 14.49 -3.10 11.93
N ALA A 212 13.51 -2.36 11.42
CA ALA A 212 12.53 -2.92 10.48
C ALA A 212 13.21 -3.43 9.20
N LEU A 213 14.14 -2.66 8.63
CA LEU A 213 14.88 -3.06 7.42
C LEU A 213 15.81 -4.26 7.63
N LYS A 214 16.38 -4.41 8.82
CA LYS A 214 17.22 -5.58 9.18
C LYS A 214 16.39 -6.81 9.51
N ASN A 215 15.09 -6.67 9.74
CA ASN A 215 14.19 -7.74 10.15
C ASN A 215 12.93 -7.79 9.28
N LEU A 216 13.11 -7.62 7.97
CA LEU A 216 12.04 -7.76 6.98
C LEU A 216 11.44 -9.17 7.05
N PHE A 217 10.12 -9.26 7.02
CA PHE A 217 9.42 -10.53 7.08
C PHE A 217 8.05 -10.44 6.43
N ASN A 218 7.69 -11.44 5.64
CA ASN A 218 6.34 -11.59 5.11
C ASN A 218 5.92 -13.06 5.17
N ALA A 219 4.96 -13.38 6.05
CA ALA A 219 4.46 -14.73 6.24
C ALA A 219 3.87 -15.34 4.96
N PHE A 220 3.32 -14.51 4.06
CA PHE A 220 2.75 -15.00 2.81
C PHE A 220 3.79 -15.57 1.83
N GLU A 221 5.07 -15.26 1.96
CA GLU A 221 6.10 -15.86 1.11
C GLU A 221 6.08 -17.39 1.20
N VAL A 222 5.80 -17.94 2.39
CA VAL A 222 5.72 -19.40 2.61
C VAL A 222 4.58 -20.05 1.81
N SER A 223 3.46 -19.35 1.61
CA SER A 223 2.31 -19.89 0.88
C SER A 223 2.30 -19.51 -0.61
N VAL A 224 2.96 -18.41 -0.96
CA VAL A 224 2.97 -17.87 -2.33
C VAL A 224 4.08 -18.51 -3.17
N PHE A 225 5.31 -18.55 -2.70
CA PHE A 225 6.46 -18.99 -3.48
C PHE A 225 6.31 -20.39 -4.09
N PRO A 226 5.81 -21.40 -3.36
CA PRO A 226 5.64 -22.73 -3.95
C PRO A 226 4.65 -22.81 -5.13
N LYS A 227 3.72 -21.85 -5.21
CA LYS A 227 2.67 -21.78 -6.24
C LYS A 227 3.00 -20.76 -7.32
N HIS A 228 3.82 -19.77 -7.01
CA HIS A 228 4.19 -18.64 -7.85
C HIS A 228 5.71 -18.47 -7.89
N PRO A 229 6.46 -19.42 -8.51
CA PRO A 229 7.92 -19.43 -8.47
C PRO A 229 8.57 -18.18 -9.06
N LEU A 230 7.90 -17.48 -10.00
CA LEU A 230 8.42 -16.22 -10.55
C LEU A 230 8.54 -15.11 -9.50
N VAL A 231 7.73 -15.15 -8.42
CA VAL A 231 7.83 -14.17 -7.32
C VAL A 231 9.07 -14.45 -6.47
N GLU A 232 9.36 -15.73 -6.20
CA GLU A 232 10.57 -16.17 -5.49
C GLU A 232 11.82 -15.86 -6.32
N GLU A 233 11.81 -16.19 -7.61
CA GLU A 233 12.88 -15.89 -8.56
C GLU A 233 13.16 -14.38 -8.58
N MET A 234 12.12 -13.55 -8.69
CA MET A 234 12.29 -12.10 -8.66
C MET A 234 12.97 -11.63 -7.37
N LYS A 235 12.58 -12.15 -6.20
CA LYS A 235 13.25 -11.83 -4.93
C LYS A 235 14.72 -12.24 -4.93
N ALA A 236 15.03 -13.42 -5.45
CA ALA A 236 16.42 -13.89 -5.56
C ALA A 236 17.24 -13.00 -6.49
N GLU A 237 16.67 -12.59 -7.63
CA GLU A 237 17.32 -11.69 -8.58
C GLU A 237 17.59 -10.30 -7.97
N PHE A 238 16.68 -9.74 -7.17
CA PHE A 238 16.95 -8.48 -6.44
C PHE A 238 18.22 -8.59 -5.59
N LEU A 239 18.39 -9.69 -4.85
CA LEU A 239 19.56 -9.92 -4.00
C LEU A 239 20.83 -10.14 -4.85
N ARG A 240 20.72 -10.90 -5.94
CA ARG A 240 21.83 -11.12 -6.88
C ARG A 240 22.32 -9.81 -7.51
N LEU A 241 21.40 -8.89 -7.79
CA LEU A 241 21.67 -7.58 -8.38
C LEU A 241 22.14 -6.53 -7.36
N GLY A 242 22.38 -6.93 -6.11
CA GLY A 242 23.02 -6.09 -5.09
C GLY A 242 22.04 -5.32 -4.20
N ALA A 243 20.75 -5.70 -4.15
CA ALA A 243 19.88 -5.18 -3.14
C ALA A 243 20.36 -5.61 -1.73
N LYS A 244 20.42 -4.66 -0.78
CA LYS A 244 20.77 -4.95 0.62
C LYS A 244 19.75 -5.85 1.30
N CYS A 245 18.52 -5.78 0.85
CA CYS A 245 17.41 -6.64 1.27
C CYS A 245 16.32 -6.61 0.19
N ALA A 246 15.50 -7.68 0.15
CA ALA A 246 14.33 -7.78 -0.73
C ALA A 246 13.19 -8.51 -0.01
N LEU A 247 11.95 -8.11 -0.29
CA LEU A 247 10.75 -8.71 0.29
C LEU A 247 9.55 -8.60 -0.65
N MET A 248 8.67 -9.60 -0.61
CA MET A 248 7.36 -9.51 -1.24
C MET A 248 6.45 -8.55 -0.46
N SER A 249 5.71 -7.67 -1.16
CA SER A 249 4.77 -6.74 -0.54
C SER A 249 3.37 -7.31 -0.45
N GLY A 250 2.75 -7.22 0.73
CA GLY A 250 1.39 -7.69 0.95
C GLY A 250 1.23 -9.17 0.59
N SER A 251 0.13 -9.51 -0.06
CA SER A 251 -0.14 -10.86 -0.59
C SER A 251 0.57 -11.15 -1.93
N GLY A 252 1.41 -10.22 -2.40
CA GLY A 252 2.12 -10.35 -3.68
C GLY A 252 1.30 -9.74 -4.85
N ALA A 253 1.79 -9.84 -6.07
CA ALA A 253 3.05 -10.45 -6.50
C ALA A 253 4.28 -9.50 -6.45
N SER A 254 4.11 -8.20 -6.11
CA SER A 254 5.23 -7.26 -6.15
C SER A 254 6.30 -7.62 -5.12
N VAL A 255 7.54 -7.47 -5.53
CA VAL A 255 8.73 -7.52 -4.69
C VAL A 255 9.37 -6.14 -4.67
N PHE A 256 9.86 -5.73 -3.52
CA PHE A 256 10.70 -4.54 -3.42
C PHE A 256 12.09 -4.89 -2.89
N GLY A 257 13.07 -4.11 -3.31
CA GLY A 257 14.44 -4.19 -2.81
C GLY A 257 15.01 -2.82 -2.51
N ILE A 258 15.96 -2.76 -1.58
CA ILE A 258 16.64 -1.53 -1.16
C ILE A 258 18.08 -1.57 -1.63
N PHE A 259 18.49 -0.54 -2.37
CA PHE A 259 19.82 -0.39 -2.93
C PHE A 259 20.55 0.76 -2.26
N GLU A 260 21.88 0.74 -2.35
CA GLU A 260 22.74 1.79 -1.79
C GLU A 260 22.67 3.08 -2.59
N THR A 261 22.58 2.96 -3.93
CA THR A 261 22.52 4.08 -4.84
C THR A 261 21.34 3.96 -5.81
N ARG A 262 20.89 5.11 -6.34
CA ARG A 262 19.85 5.16 -7.35
C ARG A 262 20.28 4.48 -8.66
N GLU A 263 21.55 4.60 -8.98
CA GLU A 263 22.15 4.01 -10.17
C GLU A 263 22.10 2.49 -10.11
N GLN A 264 22.44 1.88 -8.97
CA GLN A 264 22.31 0.44 -8.76
C GLN A 264 20.85 -0.01 -8.89
N ALA A 265 19.89 0.72 -8.28
CA ALA A 265 18.47 0.41 -8.40
C ALA A 265 17.99 0.48 -9.86
N LYS A 266 18.45 1.48 -10.64
CA LYS A 266 18.12 1.59 -12.06
C LYS A 266 18.73 0.47 -12.90
N GLN A 267 19.99 0.11 -12.64
CA GLN A 267 20.66 -1.00 -13.34
C GLN A 267 19.91 -2.31 -13.06
N ALA A 268 19.55 -2.57 -11.80
CA ALA A 268 18.75 -3.74 -11.43
C ALA A 268 17.37 -3.73 -12.11
N ALA A 269 16.73 -2.56 -12.25
CA ALA A 269 15.47 -2.44 -12.97
C ALA A 269 15.61 -2.85 -14.45
N GLU A 270 16.69 -2.45 -15.13
CA GLU A 270 16.93 -2.86 -16.51
C GLU A 270 17.08 -4.40 -16.63
N GLU A 271 17.84 -5.02 -15.73
CA GLU A 271 18.05 -6.48 -15.70
C GLU A 271 16.74 -7.26 -15.43
N LEU A 272 15.83 -6.69 -14.62
CA LEU A 272 14.56 -7.33 -14.25
C LEU A 272 13.45 -7.15 -15.30
N LYS A 273 13.64 -6.33 -16.34
CA LYS A 273 12.63 -6.11 -17.39
C LYS A 273 12.07 -7.41 -18.02
N PRO A 274 12.88 -8.44 -18.31
CA PRO A 274 12.35 -9.64 -18.97
C PRO A 274 11.34 -10.43 -18.10
N ILE A 275 11.43 -10.33 -16.77
CA ILE A 275 10.59 -11.08 -15.83
C ILE A 275 9.53 -10.23 -15.13
N SER A 276 9.44 -8.94 -15.45
CA SER A 276 8.52 -8.01 -14.81
C SER A 276 7.61 -7.27 -15.80
N ARG A 277 6.32 -7.17 -15.43
CA ARG A 277 5.33 -6.35 -16.14
C ARG A 277 5.29 -4.90 -15.69
N TYR A 278 5.87 -4.60 -14.52
CA TYR A 278 5.93 -3.27 -13.93
C TYR A 278 7.18 -3.10 -13.09
N GLN A 279 7.78 -1.92 -13.15
CA GLN A 279 8.93 -1.55 -12.33
C GLN A 279 8.94 -0.06 -12.05
N ILE A 280 9.43 0.33 -10.88
CA ILE A 280 9.66 1.73 -10.54
C ILE A 280 10.81 1.85 -9.53
N VAL A 281 11.75 2.76 -9.80
CA VAL A 281 12.75 3.19 -8.83
C VAL A 281 12.18 4.38 -8.07
N THR A 282 12.09 4.27 -6.75
CA THR A 282 11.41 5.22 -5.88
C THR A 282 12.15 5.37 -4.55
N ARG A 283 11.52 6.02 -3.59
CA ARG A 283 11.97 6.21 -2.20
C ARG A 283 10.78 6.08 -1.25
N PHE A 284 11.05 6.10 0.04
CA PHE A 284 9.99 6.18 1.03
C PHE A 284 9.29 7.54 0.97
N PHE A 285 7.99 7.54 1.21
CA PHE A 285 7.16 8.73 1.33
C PHE A 285 6.76 8.91 2.80
N GLU A 286 6.97 10.13 3.34
CA GLU A 286 6.80 10.42 4.76
C GLU A 286 5.33 10.62 5.20
N GLY A 287 4.41 10.69 4.24
CA GLY A 287 2.98 10.93 4.47
C GLY A 287 2.57 12.38 4.20
N PHE A 288 1.33 12.71 4.55
CA PHE A 288 0.67 14.01 4.33
C PHE A 288 0.57 14.82 5.62
#